data_e7f3dfdbbb97d3ee8754844426dc7265
#
_entry.id   e7f3dfdbbb97d3ee8754844426dc7265
#
_cell.length_a   1.000
_cell.length_b   1.000
_cell.length_c   1.000
_cell.angle_alpha   90.00
_cell.angle_beta   90.00
_cell.angle_gamma   90.00
#
_symmetry.space_group_name_H-M   'P 1'
#
loop_
_entity.id
_entity.type
_entity.pdbx_description
1 polymer ?
#
loop_
_entity_poly.entity_id
_entity_poly.type
_entity_poly.pdbx_seq_one_letter_code
_entity_poly.pdbx_strand_id
1 'polypeptide(L)'
;YKDDHQKFIDYNIKDVQLVERIDEKMGLIELVMTMAYKGGVNYTDVMGTTAIWDSIIYRELNKQKIAIPPNEEKFKGKYPGGYVKDPHVGSHDWVVSFDLNSLYPNLIVQYNMSPETLLNSVQGDVCIAANGAAFTKKFQGMLPRIIISYSDERKAIKKDMLKAIQKSQGNMTKENEREINRLENRQMAIKILLNSLYGALGNKYFRYFNQSVAEAITISGQLSILTAEKAMNSEMNKVMKTDKDYVIAIDTDSLYVNFGPLVNKLKPKDVVKTLDTICNDHFTKALNKAYDELATEKNAYVNRMIMEREVIADRGIWTAKKRYILNVHNSEGVQYAEPKLKIMGIEAIKSSTPEVCRDKFKEIFKMIVTDTEENAQKFIKDFKTSFKALPPEDVSFPRGVTKLSEFSDRKTIYKKATPIHVRGSLLYNKAIKDNGLEKKHELIKKGEKIKFCYLKMPNMIKENVIAFPQYLPPELKLHMYIDYDMQFNKTFIDPLEDIFNAVGWSIEPRFNLEDIFG
;
A
#
# COMPACT_ATOMS: atom_id res chain seq x y z
N TYR A 1 -3.89 34.48 -19.51
CA TYR A 1 -3.97 35.70 -18.71
C TYR A 1 -4.10 36.98 -19.58
N LYS A 2 -3.21 37.18 -20.57
CA LYS A 2 -3.25 38.39 -21.43
C LYS A 2 -4.38 38.32 -22.46
N ASP A 3 -4.76 37.16 -22.93
CA ASP A 3 -5.70 36.97 -24.03
C ASP A 3 -7.15 36.77 -23.56
N ASP A 4 -7.37 36.31 -22.33
CA ASP A 4 -8.69 36.09 -21.73
C ASP A 4 -8.59 36.21 -20.20
N HIS A 5 -8.86 37.42 -19.71
CA HIS A 5 -8.77 37.74 -18.29
C HIS A 5 -9.88 37.06 -17.47
N GLN A 6 -11.09 36.99 -18.03
CA GLN A 6 -12.22 36.35 -17.36
C GLN A 6 -12.00 34.85 -17.19
N LYS A 7 -11.53 34.18 -18.21
CA LYS A 7 -11.20 32.73 -18.13
C LYS A 7 -10.11 32.43 -17.07
N PHE A 8 -9.14 33.35 -16.91
CA PHE A 8 -8.14 33.23 -15.85
C PHE A 8 -8.73 33.35 -14.44
N ILE A 9 -9.67 34.30 -14.25
CA ILE A 9 -10.40 34.47 -12.98
C ILE A 9 -11.25 33.21 -12.69
N ASP A 10 -12.01 32.74 -13.67
CA ASP A 10 -12.87 31.55 -13.53
C ASP A 10 -12.03 30.29 -13.21
N TYR A 11 -10.85 30.15 -13.82
CA TYR A 11 -9.91 29.09 -13.52
C TYR A 11 -9.43 29.16 -12.06
N ASN A 12 -9.05 30.36 -11.57
CA ASN A 12 -8.59 30.55 -10.19
C ASN A 12 -9.70 30.23 -9.18
N ILE A 13 -10.93 30.70 -9.45
CA ILE A 13 -12.11 30.37 -8.63
C ILE A 13 -12.30 28.85 -8.58
N LYS A 14 -12.14 28.18 -9.72
CA LYS A 14 -12.27 26.71 -9.80
C LYS A 14 -11.21 25.99 -8.98
N ASP A 15 -9.97 26.46 -9.01
CA ASP A 15 -8.88 25.88 -8.21
C ASP A 15 -9.18 25.96 -6.72
N VAL A 16 -9.66 27.11 -6.22
CA VAL A 16 -10.06 27.28 -4.82
C VAL A 16 -11.21 26.32 -4.46
N GLN A 17 -12.24 26.26 -5.29
CA GLN A 17 -13.38 25.32 -5.09
C GLN A 17 -12.95 23.86 -5.09
N LEU A 18 -11.94 23.49 -5.88
CA LEU A 18 -11.41 22.12 -5.90
C LEU A 18 -10.70 21.77 -4.60
N VAL A 19 -9.92 22.69 -4.03
CA VAL A 19 -9.26 22.49 -2.73
C VAL A 19 -10.30 22.30 -1.63
N GLU A 20 -11.33 23.14 -1.58
CA GLU A 20 -12.44 23.02 -0.63
C GLU A 20 -13.16 21.66 -0.74
N ARG A 21 -13.53 21.25 -1.98
CA ARG A 21 -14.16 19.95 -2.23
C ARG A 21 -13.30 18.74 -1.86
N ILE A 22 -11.97 18.84 -2.06
CA ILE A 22 -11.04 17.81 -1.65
C ILE A 22 -11.05 17.69 -0.13
N ASP A 23 -10.99 18.81 0.59
CA ASP A 23 -11.02 18.78 2.06
C ASP A 23 -12.38 18.30 2.58
N GLU A 24 -13.50 18.78 2.03
CA GLU A 24 -14.84 18.27 2.37
C GLU A 24 -14.95 16.75 2.22
N LYS A 25 -14.36 16.20 1.15
CA LYS A 25 -14.42 14.75 0.87
C LYS A 25 -13.46 13.93 1.74
N MET A 26 -12.30 14.44 2.06
CA MET A 26 -11.21 13.71 2.71
C MET A 26 -11.05 14.05 4.19
N GLY A 27 -11.57 15.19 4.66
CA GLY A 27 -11.43 15.64 6.04
C GLY A 27 -9.98 15.86 6.50
N LEU A 28 -9.07 16.21 5.58
CA LEU A 28 -7.63 16.25 5.86
C LEU A 28 -7.24 17.32 6.85
N ILE A 29 -7.85 18.52 6.76
CA ILE A 29 -7.57 19.61 7.68
C ILE A 29 -7.98 19.22 9.10
N GLU A 30 -9.20 18.67 9.28
CA GLU A 30 -9.68 18.22 10.58
C GLU A 30 -8.80 17.07 11.14
N LEU A 31 -8.39 16.13 10.30
CA LEU A 31 -7.49 15.03 10.69
C LEU A 31 -6.14 15.58 11.18
N VAL A 32 -5.50 16.49 10.41
CA VAL A 32 -4.22 17.11 10.75
C VAL A 32 -4.32 17.90 12.05
N MET A 33 -5.38 18.72 12.20
CA MET A 33 -5.61 19.49 13.43
C MET A 33 -5.84 18.57 14.64
N THR A 34 -6.59 17.49 14.46
CA THR A 34 -6.79 16.47 15.51
C THR A 34 -5.47 15.82 15.92
N MET A 35 -4.62 15.48 14.96
CA MET A 35 -3.29 14.92 15.22
C MET A 35 -2.38 15.92 15.91
N ALA A 36 -2.37 17.17 15.47
CA ALA A 36 -1.57 18.26 16.08
C ALA A 36 -1.95 18.45 17.55
N TYR A 37 -3.25 18.55 17.83
CA TYR A 37 -3.78 18.71 19.18
C TYR A 37 -3.45 17.48 20.08
N LYS A 38 -3.69 16.28 19.56
CA LYS A 38 -3.36 15.03 20.27
C LYS A 38 -1.86 14.88 20.52
N GLY A 39 -1.04 15.18 19.51
CA GLY A 39 0.42 15.15 19.57
C GLY A 39 1.01 16.27 20.41
N GLY A 40 0.33 17.41 20.56
CA GLY A 40 0.84 18.62 21.21
C GLY A 40 1.96 19.28 20.38
N VAL A 41 1.79 19.34 19.06
CA VAL A 41 2.72 19.94 18.09
C VAL A 41 1.99 20.93 17.20
N ASN A 42 2.73 21.78 16.48
CA ASN A 42 2.13 22.62 15.45
C ASN A 42 1.60 21.75 14.30
N TYR A 43 0.55 22.23 13.62
CA TYR A 43 -0.02 21.49 12.47
C TYR A 43 1.00 21.27 11.33
N THR A 44 1.99 22.14 11.18
CA THR A 44 3.11 22.00 10.21
C THR A 44 4.04 20.83 10.55
N ASP A 45 4.11 20.42 11.81
CA ASP A 45 5.02 19.39 12.31
C ASP A 45 4.37 17.99 12.35
N VAL A 46 3.07 17.92 12.05
CA VAL A 46 2.29 16.65 12.11
C VAL A 46 2.84 15.56 11.19
N MET A 47 3.44 15.94 10.05
CA MET A 47 4.07 14.97 9.14
C MET A 47 5.39 14.41 9.68
N GLY A 48 5.95 14.99 10.74
CA GLY A 48 7.17 14.54 11.41
C GLY A 48 6.87 13.56 12.54
N THR A 49 6.90 12.25 12.28
CA THR A 49 6.59 11.21 13.29
C THR A 49 7.46 11.31 14.54
N THR A 50 8.73 11.67 14.39
CA THR A 50 9.67 11.86 15.52
C THR A 50 9.29 13.07 16.37
N ALA A 51 8.87 14.19 15.77
CA ALA A 51 8.44 15.38 16.48
C ALA A 51 7.19 15.13 17.34
N ILE A 52 6.19 14.46 16.75
CA ILE A 52 4.95 14.10 17.48
C ILE A 52 5.26 13.21 18.68
N TRP A 53 6.03 12.15 18.47
CA TRP A 53 6.33 11.20 19.55
C TRP A 53 7.27 11.79 20.58
N ASP A 54 8.19 12.68 20.21
CA ASP A 54 9.02 13.42 21.18
C ASP A 54 8.14 14.27 22.11
N SER A 55 7.15 14.99 21.54
CA SER A 55 6.19 15.78 22.31
C SER A 55 5.28 14.92 23.21
N ILE A 56 4.75 13.80 22.71
CA ILE A 56 3.88 12.90 23.50
C ILE A 56 4.67 12.36 24.70
N ILE A 57 5.88 11.87 24.46
CA ILE A 57 6.75 11.32 25.51
C ILE A 57 7.19 12.40 26.48
N TYR A 58 7.56 13.60 25.99
CA TYR A 58 7.89 14.72 26.85
C TYR A 58 6.76 15.04 27.84
N ARG A 59 5.53 15.13 27.35
CA ARG A 59 4.36 15.42 28.21
C ARG A 59 4.14 14.32 29.27
N GLU A 60 4.38 13.08 28.93
CA GLU A 60 4.24 11.95 29.87
C GLU A 60 5.37 11.99 30.94
N LEU A 61 6.61 12.23 30.53
CA LEU A 61 7.74 12.35 31.47
C LEU A 61 7.60 13.60 32.37
N ASN A 62 7.15 14.73 31.81
CA ASN A 62 6.91 15.95 32.57
C ASN A 62 5.86 15.78 33.68
N LYS A 63 4.76 15.04 33.40
CA LYS A 63 3.77 14.68 34.42
C LYS A 63 4.39 13.90 35.59
N GLN A 64 5.38 13.06 35.30
CA GLN A 64 6.10 12.26 36.30
C GLN A 64 7.32 12.99 36.89
N LYS A 65 7.57 14.26 36.51
CA LYS A 65 8.73 15.06 36.89
C LYS A 65 10.08 14.41 36.54
N ILE A 66 10.12 13.68 35.42
CA ILE A 66 11.32 13.03 34.89
C ILE A 66 11.92 13.94 33.83
N ALA A 67 13.23 14.22 33.95
CA ALA A 67 13.97 14.97 32.97
C ALA A 67 14.09 14.20 31.66
N ILE A 68 13.96 14.90 30.53
CA ILE A 68 14.18 14.28 29.21
C ILE A 68 15.67 14.10 28.96
N PRO A 69 16.08 13.00 28.30
CA PRO A 69 17.46 12.80 27.89
C PRO A 69 17.86 13.79 26.80
N PRO A 70 19.14 14.15 26.67
CA PRO A 70 19.63 14.95 25.56
C PRO A 70 19.38 14.25 24.23
N ASN A 71 19.24 15.05 23.15
CA ASN A 71 19.16 14.49 21.82
C ASN A 71 20.57 14.35 21.25
N GLU A 72 21.11 13.15 21.31
CA GLU A 72 22.44 12.82 20.83
C GLU A 72 22.38 12.13 19.47
N GLU A 73 23.42 12.32 18.65
CA GLU A 73 23.55 11.55 17.41
C GLU A 73 23.85 10.08 17.73
N LYS A 74 23.03 9.18 17.19
CA LYS A 74 23.13 7.75 17.46
C LYS A 74 23.49 6.99 16.19
N PHE A 75 24.37 6.02 16.35
CA PHE A 75 24.70 5.08 15.27
C PHE A 75 23.51 4.15 15.03
N LYS A 76 23.16 3.94 13.76
CA LYS A 76 22.16 2.97 13.33
C LYS A 76 22.80 1.92 12.46
N GLY A 77 22.89 0.69 12.96
CA GLY A 77 23.21 -0.49 12.17
C GLY A 77 22.04 -0.94 11.28
N LYS A 78 22.30 -1.89 10.39
CA LYS A 78 21.26 -2.57 9.63
C LYS A 78 20.64 -3.67 10.49
N TYR A 79 19.33 -3.77 10.52
CA TYR A 79 18.59 -4.89 11.11
C TYR A 79 17.38 -5.26 10.21
N PRO A 80 16.88 -6.52 10.29
CA PRO A 80 15.78 -6.98 9.47
C PRO A 80 14.48 -6.22 9.75
N GLY A 81 13.70 -5.97 8.70
CA GLY A 81 12.33 -5.45 8.81
C GLY A 81 11.28 -6.55 9.03
N GLY A 82 10.04 -6.32 8.57
CA GLY A 82 8.97 -7.32 8.59
C GLY A 82 9.27 -8.48 7.63
N TYR A 83 8.77 -9.67 7.97
CA TYR A 83 8.92 -10.85 7.13
C TYR A 83 7.94 -10.82 5.95
N VAL A 84 8.43 -11.16 4.77
CA VAL A 84 7.61 -11.32 3.56
C VAL A 84 8.01 -12.63 2.88
N LYS A 85 7.07 -13.59 2.85
CA LYS A 85 7.25 -14.88 2.17
C LYS A 85 7.28 -14.69 0.66
N ASP A 86 8.12 -15.45 -0.04
CA ASP A 86 7.99 -15.61 -1.49
C ASP A 86 6.66 -16.32 -1.77
N PRO A 87 5.75 -15.71 -2.57
CA PRO A 87 4.44 -16.28 -2.76
C PRO A 87 4.49 -17.54 -3.64
N HIS A 88 3.52 -18.42 -3.47
CA HIS A 88 3.23 -19.41 -4.48
C HIS A 88 2.60 -18.68 -5.68
N VAL A 89 3.45 -18.36 -6.67
CA VAL A 89 3.02 -17.65 -7.88
C VAL A 89 1.98 -18.49 -8.63
N GLY A 90 0.90 -17.83 -9.06
CA GLY A 90 -0.18 -18.50 -9.78
C GLY A 90 -1.56 -18.09 -9.31
N SER A 91 -2.57 -18.77 -9.85
CA SER A 91 -3.97 -18.65 -9.46
C SER A 91 -4.34 -19.67 -8.39
N HIS A 92 -5.04 -19.23 -7.36
CA HIS A 92 -5.47 -20.04 -6.23
C HIS A 92 -6.96 -19.83 -5.99
N ASP A 93 -7.69 -20.93 -5.84
CA ASP A 93 -9.11 -20.90 -5.54
C ASP A 93 -9.34 -20.80 -4.02
N TRP A 94 -10.36 -20.07 -3.62
CA TRP A 94 -10.79 -19.93 -2.22
C TRP A 94 -9.66 -19.53 -1.27
N VAL A 95 -9.20 -18.31 -1.45
CA VAL A 95 -8.17 -17.75 -0.58
C VAL A 95 -8.81 -17.02 0.59
N VAL A 96 -8.33 -17.32 1.80
CA VAL A 96 -8.70 -16.60 3.02
C VAL A 96 -7.47 -15.90 3.58
N SER A 97 -7.62 -14.62 3.91
CA SER A 97 -6.58 -13.90 4.64
C SER A 97 -6.89 -13.77 6.12
N PHE A 98 -5.82 -13.84 6.91
CA PHE A 98 -5.81 -13.56 8.34
C PHE A 98 -4.83 -12.42 8.62
N ASP A 99 -5.16 -11.53 9.55
CA ASP A 99 -4.35 -10.36 9.88
C ASP A 99 -4.12 -10.23 11.38
N LEU A 100 -2.89 -9.83 11.77
CA LEU A 100 -2.53 -9.55 13.15
C LEU A 100 -2.94 -8.13 13.52
N ASN A 101 -3.91 -8.02 14.38
CA ASN A 101 -4.41 -6.71 14.84
C ASN A 101 -3.29 -5.87 15.47
N SER A 102 -2.92 -4.76 14.81
CA SER A 102 -1.94 -3.78 15.31
C SER A 102 -0.63 -4.43 15.77
N LEU A 103 0.01 -5.26 14.92
CA LEU A 103 1.16 -6.12 15.26
C LEU A 103 2.22 -5.39 16.10
N TYR A 104 2.87 -4.33 15.60
CA TYR A 104 3.99 -3.68 16.30
C TYR A 104 3.56 -2.99 17.62
N PRO A 105 2.47 -2.22 17.70
CA PRO A 105 1.97 -1.71 18.96
C PRO A 105 1.70 -2.81 20.00
N ASN A 106 1.09 -3.90 19.59
CA ASN A 106 0.78 -5.00 20.51
C ASN A 106 2.02 -5.76 20.96
N LEU A 107 3.07 -5.91 20.13
CA LEU A 107 4.35 -6.48 20.52
C LEU A 107 5.06 -5.62 21.57
N ILE A 108 5.04 -4.30 21.41
CA ILE A 108 5.59 -3.38 22.41
C ILE A 108 4.93 -3.60 23.76
N VAL A 109 3.61 -3.77 23.79
CA VAL A 109 2.87 -4.06 25.03
C VAL A 109 3.16 -5.46 25.53
N GLN A 110 3.14 -6.47 24.68
CA GLN A 110 3.30 -7.88 25.01
C GLN A 110 4.63 -8.19 25.71
N TYR A 111 5.70 -7.59 25.22
CA TYR A 111 7.04 -7.80 25.76
C TYR A 111 7.52 -6.65 26.63
N ASN A 112 6.65 -5.69 26.96
CA ASN A 112 7.00 -4.52 27.77
C ASN A 112 8.19 -3.72 27.18
N MET A 113 8.22 -3.57 25.86
CA MET A 113 9.36 -2.94 25.13
C MET A 113 9.34 -1.41 25.31
N SER A 114 10.31 -0.89 26.03
CA SER A 114 10.53 0.55 26.21
C SER A 114 12.02 0.77 26.54
N PRO A 115 12.63 1.92 26.24
CA PRO A 115 14.05 2.14 26.56
C PRO A 115 14.40 1.91 28.01
N GLU A 116 13.54 2.31 28.95
CA GLU A 116 13.74 2.19 30.40
C GLU A 116 13.48 0.80 30.96
N THR A 117 12.82 -0.08 30.19
CA THR A 117 12.57 -1.47 30.58
C THR A 117 13.60 -2.45 30.01
N LEU A 118 14.41 -1.99 29.04
CA LEU A 118 15.49 -2.80 28.45
C LEU A 118 16.56 -3.08 29.48
N LEU A 119 16.99 -4.34 29.59
CA LEU A 119 18.00 -4.80 30.51
C LEU A 119 19.29 -5.18 29.76
N ASN A 120 20.44 -4.95 30.41
CA ASN A 120 21.74 -5.32 29.86
C ASN A 120 22.04 -6.83 29.99
N SER A 121 21.28 -7.55 30.81
CA SER A 121 21.45 -8.99 31.01
C SER A 121 20.13 -9.67 31.37
N VAL A 122 20.01 -10.94 31.00
CA VAL A 122 18.85 -11.78 31.30
C VAL A 122 18.98 -12.30 32.73
N GLN A 123 18.35 -11.64 33.70
CA GLN A 123 18.36 -12.05 35.12
C GLN A 123 16.98 -11.86 35.75
N GLY A 124 16.48 -12.89 36.42
CA GLY A 124 15.20 -12.86 37.11
C GLY A 124 13.99 -13.04 36.18
N ASP A 125 12.83 -12.54 36.62
CA ASP A 125 11.56 -12.61 35.85
C ASP A 125 11.53 -11.48 34.79
N VAL A 126 11.84 -11.83 33.55
CA VAL A 126 11.98 -10.90 32.42
C VAL A 126 11.25 -11.43 31.19
N CYS A 127 10.73 -10.54 30.36
CA CYS A 127 10.29 -10.87 29.01
C CYS A 127 11.49 -10.99 28.08
N ILE A 128 11.50 -11.99 27.21
CA ILE A 128 12.57 -12.19 26.22
C ILE A 128 12.01 -12.02 24.82
N ALA A 129 12.42 -10.94 24.15
CA ALA A 129 12.08 -10.72 22.75
C ALA A 129 12.82 -11.69 21.82
N ALA A 130 12.35 -11.82 20.58
CA ALA A 130 12.89 -12.78 19.62
C ALA A 130 14.35 -12.51 19.21
N ASN A 131 14.84 -11.29 19.32
CA ASN A 131 16.27 -10.94 19.14
C ASN A 131 17.14 -11.18 20.38
N GLY A 132 16.59 -11.77 21.45
CA GLY A 132 17.29 -12.02 22.71
C GLY A 132 17.30 -10.84 23.70
N ALA A 133 16.78 -9.68 23.32
CA ALA A 133 16.66 -8.55 24.23
C ALA A 133 15.71 -8.87 25.39
N ALA A 134 16.14 -8.54 26.62
CA ALA A 134 15.36 -8.77 27.83
C ALA A 134 14.74 -7.48 28.34
N PHE A 135 13.48 -7.55 28.75
CA PHE A 135 12.71 -6.43 29.30
C PHE A 135 12.17 -6.78 30.68
N THR A 136 12.30 -5.88 31.64
CA THR A 136 11.85 -6.12 33.01
C THR A 136 10.34 -6.30 33.11
N LYS A 137 9.89 -7.17 34.02
CA LYS A 137 8.49 -7.32 34.41
C LYS A 137 8.15 -6.61 35.72
N LYS A 138 9.14 -5.97 36.37
CA LYS A 138 8.93 -5.31 37.68
C LYS A 138 7.97 -4.12 37.62
N PHE A 139 7.91 -3.43 36.48
CA PHE A 139 6.99 -2.33 36.21
C PHE A 139 6.66 -2.26 34.73
N GLN A 140 5.54 -1.64 34.41
CA GLN A 140 5.12 -1.44 33.03
C GLN A 140 5.84 -0.24 32.43
N GLY A 141 6.44 -0.42 31.26
CA GLY A 141 7.14 0.62 30.53
C GLY A 141 6.24 1.77 30.08
N MET A 142 6.84 2.92 29.84
CA MET A 142 6.12 4.14 29.42
C MET A 142 5.46 3.94 28.05
N LEU A 143 6.17 3.40 27.05
CA LEU A 143 5.60 3.16 25.73
C LEU A 143 4.41 2.19 25.77
N PRO A 144 4.48 1.02 26.43
CA PRO A 144 3.32 0.16 26.66
C PRO A 144 2.12 0.88 27.27
N ARG A 145 2.33 1.72 28.31
CA ARG A 145 1.22 2.49 28.93
C ARG A 145 0.55 3.44 27.96
N ILE A 146 1.32 4.20 27.19
CA ILE A 146 0.79 5.14 26.18
C ILE A 146 0.01 4.38 25.12
N ILE A 147 0.54 3.25 24.60
CA ILE A 147 -0.13 2.42 23.59
C ILE A 147 -1.45 1.87 24.10
N ILE A 148 -1.49 1.34 25.32
CA ILE A 148 -2.72 0.83 25.93
C ILE A 148 -3.75 1.96 26.04
N SER A 149 -3.37 3.10 26.61
CA SER A 149 -4.26 4.26 26.76
C SER A 149 -4.86 4.72 25.42
N TYR A 150 -4.03 4.83 24.39
CA TYR A 150 -4.47 5.24 23.04
C TYR A 150 -5.33 4.17 22.36
N SER A 151 -4.99 2.90 22.54
CA SER A 151 -5.79 1.79 21.99
C SER A 151 -7.18 1.72 22.63
N ASP A 152 -7.28 1.91 23.92
CA ASP A 152 -8.56 1.89 24.65
C ASP A 152 -9.42 3.12 24.30
N GLU A 153 -8.79 4.30 24.20
CA GLU A 153 -9.47 5.50 23.71
C GLU A 153 -10.02 5.30 22.28
N ARG A 154 -9.21 4.74 21.38
CA ARG A 154 -9.64 4.43 20.01
C ARG A 154 -10.81 3.47 19.97
N LYS A 155 -10.78 2.41 20.79
CA LYS A 155 -11.90 1.45 20.91
C LYS A 155 -13.19 2.13 21.36
N ALA A 156 -13.10 3.02 22.35
CA ALA A 156 -14.26 3.78 22.84
C ALA A 156 -14.85 4.68 21.74
N ILE A 157 -14.00 5.45 21.04
CA ILE A 157 -14.41 6.33 19.93
C ILE A 157 -15.04 5.51 18.79
N LYS A 158 -14.43 4.36 18.40
CA LYS A 158 -14.98 3.49 17.36
C LYS A 158 -16.35 2.93 17.74
N LYS A 159 -16.55 2.57 19.01
CA LYS A 159 -17.86 2.13 19.53
C LYS A 159 -18.91 3.25 19.42
N ASP A 160 -18.55 4.48 19.77
CA ASP A 160 -19.48 5.61 19.70
C ASP A 160 -19.79 5.99 18.24
N MET A 161 -18.81 5.92 17.34
CA MET A 161 -19.01 6.09 15.90
C MET A 161 -20.00 5.06 15.34
N LEU A 162 -19.84 3.78 15.68
CA LEU A 162 -20.76 2.73 15.25
C LEU A 162 -22.19 2.95 15.76
N LYS A 163 -22.36 3.43 17.00
CA LYS A 163 -23.67 3.82 17.53
C LYS A 163 -24.27 5.00 16.77
N ALA A 164 -23.45 6.01 16.42
CA ALA A 164 -23.90 7.16 15.63
C ALA A 164 -24.36 6.72 14.23
N ILE A 165 -23.60 5.85 13.55
CA ILE A 165 -23.97 5.27 12.26
C ILE A 165 -25.31 4.50 12.39
N GLN A 166 -25.46 3.66 13.40
CA GLN A 166 -26.67 2.87 13.63
C GLN A 166 -27.91 3.75 13.87
N LYS A 167 -27.76 4.83 14.65
CA LYS A 167 -28.85 5.80 14.90
C LYS A 167 -29.26 6.56 13.63
N SER A 168 -28.35 6.72 12.70
CA SER A 168 -28.56 7.46 11.45
C SER A 168 -29.11 6.59 10.33
N GLN A 169 -29.24 5.27 10.52
CA GLN A 169 -29.83 4.36 9.56
C GLN A 169 -31.30 4.74 9.30
N GLY A 170 -31.59 5.14 8.08
CA GLY A 170 -32.93 5.59 7.64
C GLY A 170 -33.15 7.11 7.62
N ASN A 171 -32.32 7.92 8.30
CA ASN A 171 -32.41 9.38 8.24
C ASN A 171 -31.04 10.03 8.51
N MET A 172 -30.19 10.11 7.48
CA MET A 172 -28.87 10.76 7.54
C MET A 172 -29.04 12.28 7.45
N THR A 173 -28.96 12.95 8.59
CA THR A 173 -28.92 14.43 8.64
C THR A 173 -27.48 14.94 8.50
N LYS A 174 -27.30 16.20 8.06
CA LYS A 174 -25.97 16.83 8.01
C LYS A 174 -25.26 16.86 9.37
N GLU A 175 -26.03 16.94 10.46
CA GLU A 175 -25.47 16.93 11.82
C GLU A 175 -24.93 15.54 12.19
N ASN A 176 -25.69 14.49 11.89
CA ASN A 176 -25.26 13.11 12.09
C ASN A 176 -24.01 12.77 11.25
N GLU A 177 -23.98 13.20 10.00
CA GLU A 177 -22.83 13.03 9.11
C GLU A 177 -21.59 13.72 9.67
N ARG A 178 -21.71 14.96 10.14
CA ARG A 178 -20.58 15.68 10.78
C ARG A 178 -20.07 14.97 12.02
N GLU A 179 -20.97 14.48 12.88
CA GLU A 179 -20.56 13.76 14.09
C GLU A 179 -19.86 12.44 13.76
N ILE A 180 -20.36 11.68 12.78
CA ILE A 180 -19.71 10.45 12.30
C ILE A 180 -18.31 10.77 11.75
N ASN A 181 -18.18 11.79 10.89
CA ASN A 181 -16.89 12.21 10.34
C ASN A 181 -15.92 12.67 11.42
N ARG A 182 -16.38 13.41 12.42
CA ARG A 182 -15.58 13.83 13.57
C ARG A 182 -15.05 12.63 14.36
N LEU A 183 -15.89 11.65 14.64
CA LEU A 183 -15.47 10.43 15.33
C LEU A 183 -14.52 9.58 14.49
N GLU A 184 -14.76 9.49 13.18
CA GLU A 184 -13.87 8.81 12.24
C GLU A 184 -12.48 9.48 12.21
N ASN A 185 -12.40 10.81 12.10
CA ASN A 185 -11.12 11.55 12.12
C ASN A 185 -10.37 11.35 13.45
N ARG A 186 -11.08 11.35 14.57
CA ARG A 186 -10.47 11.11 15.89
C ARG A 186 -9.89 9.70 16.02
N GLN A 187 -10.63 8.65 15.63
CA GLN A 187 -10.12 7.28 15.69
C GLN A 187 -8.99 7.05 14.68
N MET A 188 -9.07 7.69 13.51
CA MET A 188 -8.03 7.62 12.49
C MET A 188 -6.73 8.29 12.94
N ALA A 189 -6.81 9.47 13.55
CA ALA A 189 -5.65 10.15 14.14
C ALA A 189 -4.90 9.25 15.14
N ILE A 190 -5.63 8.60 16.03
CA ILE A 190 -5.02 7.67 17.00
C ILE A 190 -4.42 6.45 16.30
N LYS A 191 -5.09 5.89 15.27
CA LYS A 191 -4.56 4.79 14.47
C LYS A 191 -3.24 5.16 13.80
N ILE A 192 -3.16 6.35 13.20
CA ILE A 192 -1.94 6.84 12.56
C ILE A 192 -0.83 7.03 13.58
N LEU A 193 -1.12 7.62 14.74
CA LEU A 193 -0.14 7.78 15.81
C LEU A 193 0.42 6.43 16.27
N LEU A 194 -0.44 5.46 16.61
CA LEU A 194 0.00 4.13 17.06
C LEU A 194 0.89 3.44 16.01
N ASN A 195 0.49 3.48 14.74
CA ASN A 195 1.25 2.84 13.66
C ASN A 195 2.57 3.57 13.34
N SER A 196 2.67 4.86 13.65
CA SER A 196 3.89 5.66 13.41
C SER A 196 4.97 5.49 14.48
N LEU A 197 4.64 4.96 15.66
CA LEU A 197 5.59 4.84 16.77
C LEU A 197 6.81 4.01 16.41
N TYR A 198 6.63 2.85 15.79
CA TYR A 198 7.76 2.02 15.34
C TYR A 198 8.67 2.81 14.38
N GLY A 199 8.09 3.57 13.45
CA GLY A 199 8.84 4.42 12.52
C GLY A 199 9.70 5.46 13.25
N ALA A 200 9.20 6.06 14.33
CA ALA A 200 9.97 6.95 15.20
C ALA A 200 11.07 6.19 15.95
N LEU A 201 10.74 5.07 16.61
CA LEU A 201 11.71 4.26 17.36
C LEU A 201 12.84 3.72 16.50
N GLY A 202 12.61 3.47 15.22
CA GLY A 202 13.61 3.02 14.24
C GLY A 202 14.42 4.15 13.59
N ASN A 203 14.19 5.42 13.94
CA ASN A 203 14.85 6.58 13.35
C ASN A 203 16.01 7.05 14.24
N LYS A 204 17.26 7.07 13.72
CA LYS A 204 18.44 7.49 14.45
C LYS A 204 18.40 8.93 15.01
N TYR A 205 17.60 9.80 14.41
CA TYR A 205 17.42 11.19 14.87
C TYR A 205 16.37 11.33 15.98
N PHE A 206 15.72 10.22 16.35
CA PHE A 206 14.74 10.24 17.43
C PHE A 206 15.45 10.18 18.79
N ARG A 207 15.06 11.06 19.71
CA ARG A 207 15.64 11.16 21.06
C ARG A 207 15.67 9.81 21.81
N TYR A 208 14.62 9.03 21.65
CA TYR A 208 14.44 7.74 22.33
C TYR A 208 14.80 6.54 21.45
N PHE A 209 15.52 6.78 20.33
CA PHE A 209 15.99 5.68 19.49
C PHE A 209 16.88 4.72 20.28
N ASN A 210 16.56 3.44 20.20
CA ASN A 210 17.38 2.34 20.67
C ASN A 210 17.30 1.19 19.67
N GLN A 211 18.43 0.83 19.07
CA GLN A 211 18.46 -0.19 18.03
C GLN A 211 17.95 -1.54 18.52
N SER A 212 18.34 -1.97 19.76
CA SER A 212 17.90 -3.25 20.32
C SER A 212 16.38 -3.31 20.52
N VAL A 213 15.74 -2.20 20.91
CA VAL A 213 14.30 -2.11 21.03
C VAL A 213 13.63 -2.14 19.65
N ALA A 214 14.14 -1.39 18.68
CA ALA A 214 13.58 -1.37 17.33
C ALA A 214 13.70 -2.74 16.64
N GLU A 215 14.82 -3.42 16.79
CA GLU A 215 15.06 -4.77 16.30
C GLU A 215 14.18 -5.81 17.03
N ALA A 216 14.02 -5.68 18.35
CA ALA A 216 13.15 -6.55 19.14
C ALA A 216 11.72 -6.56 18.57
N ILE A 217 11.19 -5.39 18.18
CA ILE A 217 9.86 -5.26 17.59
C ILE A 217 9.75 -6.03 16.27
N THR A 218 10.69 -5.82 15.35
CA THR A 218 10.61 -6.45 14.01
C THR A 218 10.85 -7.95 14.04
N ILE A 219 11.87 -8.40 14.79
CA ILE A 219 12.18 -9.84 14.89
C ILE A 219 11.07 -10.58 15.66
N SER A 220 10.49 -9.98 16.69
CA SER A 220 9.30 -10.56 17.35
C SER A 220 8.07 -10.58 16.43
N GLY A 221 7.93 -9.60 15.54
CA GLY A 221 6.91 -9.61 14.49
C GLY A 221 7.11 -10.74 13.49
N GLN A 222 8.35 -10.95 13.04
CA GLN A 222 8.70 -12.10 12.21
C GLN A 222 8.38 -13.43 12.91
N LEU A 223 8.77 -13.58 14.17
CA LEU A 223 8.46 -14.79 14.95
C LEU A 223 6.96 -15.01 15.07
N SER A 224 6.17 -13.95 15.31
CA SER A 224 4.71 -14.04 15.44
C SER A 224 4.06 -14.55 14.15
N ILE A 225 4.42 -13.99 12.99
CA ILE A 225 3.81 -14.42 11.73
C ILE A 225 4.26 -15.81 11.28
N LEU A 226 5.52 -16.18 11.55
CA LEU A 226 6.02 -17.54 11.30
C LEU A 226 5.38 -18.58 12.23
N THR A 227 5.05 -18.21 13.47
CA THR A 227 4.26 -19.04 14.38
C THR A 227 2.86 -19.30 13.83
N ALA A 228 2.21 -18.26 13.28
CA ALA A 228 0.91 -18.40 12.61
C ALA A 228 0.98 -19.30 11.37
N GLU A 229 2.00 -19.12 10.54
CA GLU A 229 2.22 -19.98 9.35
C GLU A 229 2.33 -21.45 9.75
N LYS A 230 3.16 -21.75 10.74
CA LYS A 230 3.36 -23.12 11.25
C LYS A 230 2.06 -23.71 11.82
N ALA A 231 1.34 -22.93 12.63
CA ALA A 231 0.08 -23.36 13.23
C ALA A 231 -1.01 -23.60 12.17
N MET A 232 -1.13 -22.70 11.20
CA MET A 232 -2.09 -22.81 10.10
C MET A 232 -1.81 -24.06 9.24
N ASN A 233 -0.56 -24.24 8.80
CA ASN A 233 -0.17 -25.41 8.02
C ASN A 233 -0.36 -26.72 8.79
N SER A 234 -0.01 -26.76 10.08
CA SER A 234 -0.24 -27.92 10.94
C SER A 234 -1.71 -28.29 11.00
N GLU A 235 -2.58 -27.28 11.19
CA GLU A 235 -4.02 -27.53 11.31
C GLU A 235 -4.67 -27.91 9.98
N MET A 236 -4.29 -27.25 8.88
CA MET A 236 -4.73 -27.65 7.54
C MET A 236 -4.29 -29.07 7.19
N ASN A 237 -3.05 -29.46 7.49
CA ASN A 237 -2.52 -30.79 7.23
C ASN A 237 -3.24 -31.87 8.05
N LYS A 238 -3.62 -31.60 9.30
CA LYS A 238 -4.45 -32.51 10.10
C LYS A 238 -5.82 -32.73 9.46
N VAL A 239 -6.51 -31.65 9.08
CA VAL A 239 -7.85 -31.70 8.48
C VAL A 239 -7.82 -32.38 7.11
N MET A 240 -6.80 -32.10 6.30
CA MET A 240 -6.65 -32.62 4.94
C MET A 240 -6.00 -34.02 4.89
N LYS A 241 -5.32 -34.43 5.97
CA LYS A 241 -4.47 -35.65 6.02
C LYS A 241 -3.35 -35.61 4.98
N THR A 242 -2.62 -34.52 4.92
CA THR A 242 -1.55 -34.24 3.97
C THR A 242 -0.33 -33.68 4.69
N ASP A 243 0.75 -33.47 3.94
CA ASP A 243 1.93 -32.74 4.38
C ASP A 243 2.29 -31.70 3.29
N LYS A 244 1.55 -30.59 3.26
CA LYS A 244 1.65 -29.53 2.25
C LYS A 244 1.72 -28.15 2.89
N ASP A 245 2.26 -27.20 2.14
CA ASP A 245 2.22 -25.79 2.48
C ASP A 245 0.97 -25.15 1.86
N TYR A 246 0.02 -24.80 2.71
CA TYR A 246 -1.24 -24.13 2.32
C TYR A 246 -1.14 -22.61 2.42
N VAL A 247 -0.07 -22.08 3.03
CA VAL A 247 0.14 -20.64 3.16
C VAL A 247 0.78 -20.10 1.89
N ILE A 248 -0.02 -19.45 1.05
CA ILE A 248 0.39 -18.94 -0.26
C ILE A 248 1.38 -17.79 -0.13
N ALA A 249 1.10 -16.85 0.78
CA ALA A 249 1.88 -15.63 0.95
C ALA A 249 1.78 -15.09 2.38
N ILE A 250 2.80 -14.34 2.77
CA ILE A 250 2.86 -13.59 4.02
C ILE A 250 3.35 -12.17 3.72
N ASP A 251 2.69 -11.16 4.29
CA ASP A 251 3.17 -9.79 4.25
C ASP A 251 3.09 -9.15 5.63
N THR A 252 4.18 -9.24 6.36
CA THR A 252 4.43 -8.60 7.68
C THR A 252 3.48 -9.08 8.78
N ASP A 253 2.21 -8.78 8.68
CA ASP A 253 1.12 -9.07 9.64
C ASP A 253 -0.01 -9.90 9.02
N SER A 254 -0.01 -10.06 7.70
CA SER A 254 -1.07 -10.76 6.97
C SER A 254 -0.61 -12.13 6.46
N LEU A 255 -1.48 -13.13 6.62
CA LEU A 255 -1.31 -14.52 6.19
C LEU A 255 -2.39 -14.85 5.15
N TYR A 256 -1.99 -15.37 3.99
CA TYR A 256 -2.90 -15.78 2.91
C TYR A 256 -2.87 -17.28 2.74
N VAL A 257 -4.02 -17.94 2.83
CA VAL A 257 -4.14 -19.41 2.88
C VAL A 257 -5.04 -19.93 1.77
N ASN A 258 -4.61 -20.97 1.09
CA ASN A 258 -5.38 -21.67 0.07
C ASN A 258 -6.35 -22.67 0.71
N PHE A 259 -7.63 -22.34 0.75
CA PHE A 259 -8.72 -23.22 1.19
C PHE A 259 -9.39 -24.00 0.05
N GLY A 260 -8.98 -23.82 -1.20
CA GLY A 260 -9.54 -24.52 -2.36
C GLY A 260 -9.60 -26.04 -2.18
N PRO A 261 -8.53 -26.71 -1.73
CA PRO A 261 -8.56 -28.16 -1.46
C PRO A 261 -9.61 -28.54 -0.40
N LEU A 262 -9.81 -27.74 0.64
CA LEU A 262 -10.82 -27.99 1.68
C LEU A 262 -12.23 -27.79 1.12
N VAL A 263 -12.47 -26.74 0.36
CA VAL A 263 -13.75 -26.49 -0.31
C VAL A 263 -14.11 -27.64 -1.26
N ASN A 264 -13.15 -28.09 -2.06
CA ASN A 264 -13.33 -29.23 -2.98
C ASN A 264 -13.65 -30.54 -2.26
N LYS A 265 -13.11 -30.74 -1.05
CA LYS A 265 -13.41 -31.90 -0.20
C LYS A 265 -14.80 -31.81 0.43
N LEU A 266 -15.19 -30.63 0.94
CA LEU A 266 -16.45 -30.44 1.67
C LEU A 266 -17.65 -30.22 0.75
N LYS A 267 -17.44 -29.61 -0.43
CA LYS A 267 -18.47 -29.21 -1.41
C LYS A 267 -19.69 -28.52 -0.78
N PRO A 268 -19.48 -27.45 0.01
CA PRO A 268 -20.57 -26.79 0.73
C PRO A 268 -21.50 -26.06 -0.25
N LYS A 269 -22.80 -25.93 0.10
CA LYS A 269 -23.77 -25.16 -0.71
C LYS A 269 -23.46 -23.66 -0.71
N ASP A 270 -23.05 -23.12 0.43
CA ASP A 270 -22.62 -21.73 0.61
C ASP A 270 -21.17 -21.74 1.10
N VAL A 271 -20.24 -21.55 0.16
CA VAL A 271 -18.79 -21.64 0.43
C VAL A 271 -18.36 -20.51 1.35
N VAL A 272 -18.81 -19.28 1.10
CA VAL A 272 -18.37 -18.09 1.86
C VAL A 272 -18.78 -18.19 3.32
N LYS A 273 -20.05 -18.53 3.58
CA LYS A 273 -20.55 -18.71 4.94
C LYS A 273 -19.87 -19.89 5.65
N THR A 274 -19.62 -20.96 4.93
CA THR A 274 -18.92 -22.14 5.49
C THR A 274 -17.48 -21.79 5.88
N LEU A 275 -16.74 -21.12 4.99
CA LEU A 275 -15.38 -20.66 5.27
C LEU A 275 -15.35 -19.66 6.42
N ASP A 276 -16.30 -18.71 6.47
CA ASP A 276 -16.40 -17.75 7.57
C ASP A 276 -16.55 -18.46 8.92
N THR A 277 -17.47 -19.42 8.99
CA THR A 277 -17.69 -20.22 10.20
C THR A 277 -16.47 -21.05 10.59
N ILE A 278 -15.90 -21.80 9.65
CA ILE A 278 -14.75 -22.68 9.94
C ILE A 278 -13.52 -21.85 10.34
N CYS A 279 -13.26 -20.73 9.66
CA CYS A 279 -12.13 -19.88 9.99
C CYS A 279 -12.26 -19.26 11.38
N ASN A 280 -13.44 -18.76 11.76
CA ASN A 280 -13.66 -18.16 13.08
C ASN A 280 -13.69 -19.23 14.21
N ASP A 281 -14.36 -20.34 13.99
CA ASP A 281 -14.59 -21.35 15.04
C ASP A 281 -13.45 -22.34 15.23
N HIS A 282 -12.67 -22.59 14.19
CA HIS A 282 -11.61 -23.60 14.23
C HIS A 282 -10.22 -22.99 14.03
N PHE A 283 -9.92 -22.40 12.87
CA PHE A 283 -8.57 -21.94 12.55
C PHE A 283 -8.12 -20.77 13.41
N THR A 284 -8.97 -19.76 13.65
CA THR A 284 -8.64 -18.63 14.54
C THR A 284 -8.36 -19.10 15.97
N LYS A 285 -9.10 -20.10 16.47
CA LYS A 285 -8.83 -20.69 17.79
C LYS A 285 -7.50 -21.40 17.85
N ALA A 286 -7.13 -22.14 16.79
CA ALA A 286 -5.84 -22.82 16.71
C ALA A 286 -4.69 -21.80 16.67
N LEU A 287 -4.82 -20.73 15.90
CA LEU A 287 -3.85 -19.64 15.84
C LEU A 287 -3.68 -18.93 17.20
N ASN A 288 -4.79 -18.59 17.85
CA ASN A 288 -4.74 -17.94 19.15
C ASN A 288 -4.10 -18.83 20.22
N LYS A 289 -4.37 -20.14 20.18
CA LYS A 289 -3.67 -21.10 21.06
C LYS A 289 -2.17 -21.11 20.82
N ALA A 290 -1.71 -21.07 19.58
CA ALA A 290 -0.28 -21.00 19.27
C ALA A 290 0.35 -19.70 19.78
N TYR A 291 -0.39 -18.58 19.81
CA TYR A 291 0.09 -17.34 20.42
C TYR A 291 0.10 -17.38 21.95
N ASP A 292 -0.82 -18.09 22.60
CA ASP A 292 -0.77 -18.33 24.06
C ASP A 292 0.46 -19.15 24.43
N GLU A 293 0.79 -20.17 23.64
CA GLU A 293 1.97 -21.01 23.82
C GLU A 293 3.25 -20.18 23.61
N LEU A 294 3.32 -19.35 22.56
CA LEU A 294 4.44 -18.45 22.28
C LEU A 294 4.64 -17.42 23.41
N ALA A 295 3.55 -16.81 23.88
CA ALA A 295 3.60 -15.84 24.98
C ALA A 295 4.14 -16.47 26.28
N THR A 296 3.77 -17.72 26.55
CA THR A 296 4.27 -18.49 27.68
C THR A 296 5.76 -18.82 27.52
N GLU A 297 6.17 -19.32 26.34
CA GLU A 297 7.59 -19.63 26.03
C GLU A 297 8.49 -18.42 26.21
N LYS A 298 8.06 -17.26 25.76
CA LYS A 298 8.83 -16.00 25.84
C LYS A 298 8.69 -15.26 27.15
N ASN A 299 7.97 -15.84 28.13
CA ASN A 299 7.64 -15.21 29.40
C ASN A 299 7.10 -13.79 29.21
N ALA A 300 6.15 -13.63 28.28
CA ALA A 300 5.58 -12.34 27.92
C ALA A 300 4.96 -11.62 29.15
N TYR A 301 4.96 -10.29 29.14
CA TYR A 301 4.31 -9.48 30.16
C TYR A 301 2.78 -9.68 30.18
N VAL A 302 2.22 -9.79 28.96
CA VAL A 302 0.81 -10.11 28.70
C VAL A 302 0.67 -10.66 27.28
N ASN A 303 -0.26 -11.58 27.01
CA ASN A 303 -0.56 -11.95 25.64
C ASN A 303 -1.45 -10.90 24.98
N ARG A 304 -1.01 -10.37 23.83
CA ARG A 304 -1.70 -9.35 23.03
C ARG A 304 -1.85 -9.73 21.57
N MET A 305 -1.29 -10.87 21.14
CA MET A 305 -1.40 -11.34 19.76
C MET A 305 -2.77 -11.94 19.52
N ILE A 306 -3.52 -11.33 18.61
CA ILE A 306 -4.83 -11.80 18.16
C ILE A 306 -4.81 -11.75 16.65
N MET A 307 -5.01 -12.90 16.02
CA MET A 307 -5.17 -13.02 14.59
C MET A 307 -6.64 -13.20 14.25
N GLU A 308 -7.13 -12.38 13.34
CA GLU A 308 -8.53 -12.36 12.91
C GLU A 308 -8.63 -12.69 11.41
N ARG A 309 -9.74 -13.29 10.99
CA ARG A 309 -10.02 -13.51 9.58
C ARG A 309 -10.40 -12.17 8.93
N GLU A 310 -9.67 -11.74 7.91
CA GLU A 310 -9.88 -10.47 7.23
C GLU A 310 -10.72 -10.64 5.94
N VAL A 311 -10.24 -11.44 4.96
CA VAL A 311 -10.83 -11.54 3.62
C VAL A 311 -11.16 -12.98 3.28
N ILE A 312 -12.29 -13.19 2.56
CA ILE A 312 -12.60 -14.42 1.83
C ILE A 312 -12.74 -14.05 0.36
N ALA A 313 -11.92 -14.66 -0.49
CA ALA A 313 -11.94 -14.50 -1.94
C ALA A 313 -12.10 -15.86 -2.63
N ASP A 314 -12.93 -15.94 -3.67
CA ASP A 314 -13.08 -17.17 -4.46
C ASP A 314 -11.87 -17.41 -5.35
N ARG A 315 -11.16 -16.36 -5.74
CA ARG A 315 -9.92 -16.44 -6.53
C ARG A 315 -8.90 -15.42 -6.07
N GLY A 316 -7.64 -15.85 -5.98
CA GLY A 316 -6.49 -15.00 -5.73
C GLY A 316 -5.35 -15.32 -6.69
N ILE A 317 -4.70 -14.28 -7.23
CA ILE A 317 -3.61 -14.40 -8.20
C ILE A 317 -2.40 -13.68 -7.64
N TRP A 318 -1.26 -14.36 -7.49
CA TRP A 318 0.02 -13.79 -7.07
C TRP A 318 1.02 -13.82 -8.20
N THR A 319 1.64 -12.67 -8.50
CA THR A 319 2.74 -12.56 -9.49
C THR A 319 4.10 -12.41 -8.82
N ALA A 320 4.15 -11.79 -7.64
CA ALA A 320 5.38 -11.59 -6.87
C ALA A 320 5.04 -11.17 -5.42
N LYS A 321 6.07 -11.00 -4.57
CA LYS A 321 5.93 -10.40 -3.24
C LYS A 321 5.16 -9.09 -3.32
N LYS A 322 4.10 -8.94 -2.50
CA LYS A 322 3.25 -7.75 -2.42
C LYS A 322 2.51 -7.39 -3.71
N ARG A 323 2.42 -8.31 -4.69
CA ARG A 323 1.74 -8.11 -5.97
C ARG A 323 0.69 -9.19 -6.18
N TYR A 324 -0.57 -8.84 -5.96
CA TYR A 324 -1.67 -9.80 -6.07
C TYR A 324 -3.01 -9.15 -6.41
N ILE A 325 -3.93 -9.98 -6.89
CA ILE A 325 -5.33 -9.65 -7.16
C ILE A 325 -6.20 -10.65 -6.40
N LEU A 326 -7.22 -10.17 -5.69
CA LEU A 326 -8.23 -11.00 -5.03
C LEU A 326 -9.62 -10.62 -5.52
N ASN A 327 -10.48 -11.60 -5.78
CA ASN A 327 -11.91 -11.41 -6.00
C ASN A 327 -12.66 -11.63 -4.68
N VAL A 328 -12.90 -10.55 -3.94
CA VAL A 328 -13.32 -10.58 -2.54
C VAL A 328 -14.83 -10.65 -2.41
N HIS A 329 -15.33 -11.68 -1.73
CA HIS A 329 -16.74 -11.87 -1.37
C HIS A 329 -17.09 -11.32 0.02
N ASN A 330 -16.17 -11.47 0.97
CA ASN A 330 -16.38 -11.02 2.36
C ASN A 330 -15.12 -10.34 2.89
N SER A 331 -15.28 -9.22 3.58
CA SER A 331 -14.18 -8.51 4.25
C SER A 331 -14.58 -8.11 5.65
N GLU A 332 -13.81 -8.51 6.66
CA GLU A 332 -14.06 -8.23 8.09
C GLU A 332 -15.50 -8.53 8.54
N GLY A 333 -16.09 -9.63 8.05
CA GLY A 333 -17.48 -10.04 8.37
C GLY A 333 -18.55 -9.39 7.48
N VAL A 334 -18.19 -8.40 6.64
CA VAL A 334 -19.13 -7.76 5.71
C VAL A 334 -19.19 -8.56 4.41
N GLN A 335 -20.35 -9.16 4.15
CA GLN A 335 -20.65 -9.85 2.91
C GLN A 335 -20.98 -8.85 1.81
N TYR A 336 -20.31 -8.94 0.65
CA TYR A 336 -20.64 -8.13 -0.52
C TYR A 336 -21.72 -8.81 -1.37
N ALA A 337 -22.65 -8.00 -1.90
CA ALA A 337 -23.67 -8.48 -2.84
C ALA A 337 -23.05 -8.96 -4.16
N GLU A 338 -22.02 -8.23 -4.63
CA GLU A 338 -21.17 -8.62 -5.74
C GLU A 338 -19.70 -8.58 -5.28
N PRO A 339 -18.87 -9.55 -5.72
CA PRO A 339 -17.46 -9.58 -5.38
C PRO A 339 -16.73 -8.29 -5.78
N LYS A 340 -15.78 -7.86 -4.97
CA LYS A 340 -14.95 -6.69 -5.22
C LYS A 340 -13.51 -7.07 -5.47
N LEU A 341 -12.89 -6.48 -6.48
CA LEU A 341 -11.46 -6.66 -6.73
C LEU A 341 -10.62 -5.89 -5.70
N LYS A 342 -9.75 -6.61 -4.98
CA LYS A 342 -8.66 -6.05 -4.16
C LYS A 342 -7.35 -6.25 -4.94
N ILE A 343 -6.76 -5.13 -5.41
CA ILE A 343 -5.54 -5.15 -6.22
C ILE A 343 -4.43 -4.49 -5.44
N MET A 344 -3.33 -5.19 -5.21
CA MET A 344 -2.21 -4.72 -4.40
C MET A 344 -0.89 -4.77 -5.18
N GLY A 345 -0.11 -3.70 -5.06
CA GLY A 345 1.28 -3.63 -5.56
C GLY A 345 1.45 -3.65 -7.08
N ILE A 346 0.37 -3.74 -7.85
CA ILE A 346 0.42 -3.82 -9.32
C ILE A 346 0.57 -2.41 -9.90
N GLU A 347 1.61 -2.19 -10.69
CA GLU A 347 1.95 -0.89 -11.31
C GLU A 347 0.85 -0.38 -12.25
N ALA A 348 0.14 -1.28 -12.89
CA ALA A 348 -0.88 -1.00 -13.91
C ALA A 348 -1.97 -0.01 -13.46
N ILE A 349 -2.32 0.01 -12.17
CA ILE A 349 -3.36 0.90 -11.62
C ILE A 349 -2.81 2.18 -10.96
N LYS A 350 -1.50 2.40 -10.95
CA LYS A 350 -0.87 3.58 -10.36
C LYS A 350 -1.03 4.82 -11.24
N SER A 351 -0.94 5.99 -10.64
CA SER A 351 -1.01 7.29 -11.34
C SER A 351 0.10 7.50 -12.38
N SER A 352 1.13 6.65 -12.38
CA SER A 352 2.20 6.63 -13.37
C SER A 352 1.81 5.93 -14.68
N THR A 353 0.64 5.31 -14.74
CA THR A 353 0.06 4.68 -15.95
C THR A 353 -1.01 5.60 -16.53
N PRO A 354 -1.12 5.71 -17.85
CA PRO A 354 -2.17 6.51 -18.49
C PRO A 354 -3.57 6.14 -17.99
N GLU A 355 -4.45 7.13 -17.83
CA GLU A 355 -5.77 6.92 -17.22
C GLU A 355 -6.61 5.92 -18.01
N VAL A 356 -6.63 6.06 -19.33
CA VAL A 356 -7.31 5.13 -20.23
C VAL A 356 -6.84 3.68 -20.03
N CYS A 357 -5.55 3.46 -19.80
CA CYS A 357 -5.02 2.13 -19.51
C CYS A 357 -5.43 1.63 -18.12
N ARG A 358 -5.46 2.52 -17.10
CA ARG A 358 -5.85 2.14 -15.73
C ARG A 358 -7.28 1.60 -15.66
N ASP A 359 -8.20 2.20 -16.39
CA ASP A 359 -9.59 1.74 -16.43
C ASP A 359 -9.70 0.39 -17.16
N LYS A 360 -9.00 0.25 -18.28
CA LYS A 360 -8.94 -1.03 -19.00
C LYS A 360 -8.24 -2.14 -18.21
N PHE A 361 -7.27 -1.80 -17.36
CA PHE A 361 -6.70 -2.79 -16.42
C PHE A 361 -7.72 -3.29 -15.41
N LYS A 362 -8.58 -2.44 -14.86
CA LYS A 362 -9.64 -2.88 -13.94
C LYS A 362 -10.62 -3.84 -14.62
N GLU A 363 -11.00 -3.54 -15.87
CA GLU A 363 -11.87 -4.39 -16.68
C GLU A 363 -11.21 -5.77 -16.93
N ILE A 364 -9.98 -5.80 -17.44
CA ILE A 364 -9.31 -7.06 -17.76
C ILE A 364 -8.98 -7.87 -16.52
N PHE A 365 -8.64 -7.25 -15.38
CA PHE A 365 -8.40 -7.97 -14.12
C PHE A 365 -9.68 -8.64 -13.62
N LYS A 366 -10.85 -8.00 -13.83
CA LYS A 366 -12.14 -8.65 -13.55
C LYS A 366 -12.33 -9.86 -14.47
N MET A 367 -12.04 -9.74 -15.76
CA MET A 367 -12.14 -10.84 -16.71
C MET A 367 -11.20 -12.01 -16.33
N ILE A 368 -9.96 -11.73 -15.94
CA ILE A 368 -8.99 -12.78 -15.54
C ILE A 368 -9.49 -13.63 -14.35
N VAL A 369 -10.28 -13.06 -13.46
CA VAL A 369 -10.82 -13.79 -12.30
C VAL A 369 -12.20 -14.41 -12.55
N THR A 370 -12.95 -13.98 -13.58
CA THR A 370 -14.35 -14.38 -13.80
C THR A 370 -14.67 -14.93 -15.19
N ASP A 371 -13.76 -14.82 -16.17
CA ASP A 371 -14.04 -15.11 -17.59
C ASP A 371 -12.97 -16.03 -18.20
N THR A 372 -12.93 -16.17 -19.51
CA THR A 372 -12.03 -17.04 -20.27
C THR A 372 -10.86 -16.30 -20.90
N GLU A 373 -9.81 -17.06 -21.28
CA GLU A 373 -8.64 -16.54 -21.98
C GLU A 373 -9.00 -15.88 -23.32
N GLU A 374 -9.89 -16.51 -24.09
CA GLU A 374 -10.31 -16.03 -25.42
C GLU A 374 -11.00 -14.66 -25.32
N ASN A 375 -11.88 -14.48 -24.33
CA ASN A 375 -12.56 -13.21 -24.11
C ASN A 375 -11.57 -12.11 -23.70
N ALA A 376 -10.59 -12.43 -22.85
CA ALA A 376 -9.52 -11.51 -22.47
C ALA A 376 -8.64 -11.13 -23.67
N GLN A 377 -8.27 -12.07 -24.54
CA GLN A 377 -7.50 -11.81 -25.75
C GLN A 377 -8.27 -10.92 -26.73
N LYS A 378 -9.56 -11.19 -26.93
CA LYS A 378 -10.44 -10.33 -27.74
C LYS A 378 -10.48 -8.90 -27.18
N PHE A 379 -10.67 -8.76 -25.87
CA PHE A 379 -10.65 -7.45 -25.22
C PHE A 379 -9.34 -6.67 -25.47
N ILE A 380 -8.19 -7.34 -25.36
CA ILE A 380 -6.87 -6.74 -25.65
C ILE A 380 -6.80 -6.24 -27.09
N LYS A 381 -7.27 -7.04 -28.06
CA LYS A 381 -7.27 -6.70 -29.47
C LYS A 381 -8.16 -5.49 -29.77
N ASP A 382 -9.37 -5.47 -29.20
CA ASP A 382 -10.33 -4.38 -29.36
C ASP A 382 -9.80 -3.07 -28.75
N PHE A 383 -9.19 -3.18 -27.55
CA PHE A 383 -8.56 -2.03 -26.92
C PHE A 383 -7.34 -1.52 -27.70
N LYS A 384 -6.49 -2.38 -28.26
CA LYS A 384 -5.37 -1.96 -29.12
C LYS A 384 -5.84 -1.13 -30.30
N THR A 385 -6.99 -1.49 -30.88
CA THR A 385 -7.58 -0.74 -32.00
C THR A 385 -8.06 0.64 -31.57
N SER A 386 -8.79 0.74 -30.46
CA SER A 386 -9.26 2.02 -29.93
C SER A 386 -8.13 2.90 -29.40
N PHE A 387 -7.09 2.31 -28.79
CA PHE A 387 -5.93 3.02 -28.28
C PHE A 387 -5.17 3.79 -29.35
N LYS A 388 -5.07 3.25 -30.57
CA LYS A 388 -4.40 3.90 -31.72
C LYS A 388 -5.13 5.15 -32.24
N ALA A 389 -6.41 5.30 -31.89
CA ALA A 389 -7.20 6.47 -32.26
C ALA A 389 -7.16 7.61 -31.22
N LEU A 390 -6.54 7.38 -30.06
CA LEU A 390 -6.45 8.37 -28.98
C LEU A 390 -5.35 9.41 -29.25
N PRO A 391 -5.51 10.64 -28.74
CA PRO A 391 -4.47 11.65 -28.83
C PRO A 391 -3.22 11.26 -28.00
N PRO A 392 -2.03 11.76 -28.36
CA PRO A 392 -0.77 11.44 -27.67
C PRO A 392 -0.82 11.64 -26.16
N GLU A 393 -1.48 12.67 -25.68
CA GLU A 393 -1.62 13.01 -24.27
C GLU A 393 -2.35 11.97 -23.44
N ASP A 394 -3.30 11.24 -24.03
CA ASP A 394 -4.08 10.23 -23.32
C ASP A 394 -3.36 8.88 -23.23
N VAL A 395 -2.44 8.62 -24.16
CA VAL A 395 -1.67 7.36 -24.20
C VAL A 395 -0.28 7.48 -23.57
N SER A 396 0.17 8.70 -23.30
CA SER A 396 1.52 8.98 -22.78
C SER A 396 1.66 8.69 -21.29
N PHE A 397 2.84 8.25 -20.88
CA PHE A 397 3.16 8.00 -19.47
C PHE A 397 3.29 9.30 -18.67
N PRO A 398 2.48 9.50 -17.62
CA PRO A 398 2.72 10.59 -16.67
C PRO A 398 3.91 10.29 -15.77
N ARG A 399 4.84 11.24 -15.61
CA ARG A 399 6.01 11.14 -14.73
C ARG A 399 6.39 12.49 -14.13
N GLY A 400 6.99 12.47 -12.94
CA GLY A 400 7.65 13.62 -12.35
C GLY A 400 9.09 13.74 -12.83
N VAL A 401 9.54 14.94 -13.19
CA VAL A 401 10.92 15.19 -13.61
C VAL A 401 11.74 15.70 -12.45
N THR A 402 12.61 14.83 -11.93
CA THR A 402 13.63 15.22 -10.95
C THR A 402 14.99 15.34 -11.65
N LYS A 403 16.00 15.87 -11.12
CA LYS A 403 17.39 15.81 -11.60
C LYS A 403 17.63 16.25 -13.07
N LEU A 404 16.78 17.10 -13.64
CA LEU A 404 16.88 17.52 -15.04
C LEU A 404 18.27 18.12 -15.36
N SER A 405 18.81 18.99 -14.49
CA SER A 405 20.13 19.60 -14.65
C SER A 405 21.30 18.61 -14.48
N GLU A 406 21.14 17.56 -13.68
CA GLU A 406 22.19 16.57 -13.48
C GLU A 406 22.45 15.74 -14.74
N PHE A 407 21.40 15.48 -15.53
CA PHE A 407 21.46 14.70 -16.77
C PHE A 407 21.64 15.55 -18.03
N SER A 408 21.54 16.87 -17.95
CA SER A 408 21.78 17.76 -19.08
C SER A 408 23.25 17.77 -19.48
N ASP A 409 23.52 17.82 -20.80
CA ASP A 409 24.84 17.98 -21.38
C ASP A 409 24.79 19.00 -22.52
N ARG A 410 25.81 19.87 -22.62
CA ARG A 410 25.82 20.95 -23.60
C ARG A 410 26.15 20.46 -25.04
N LYS A 411 26.89 19.35 -25.16
CA LYS A 411 27.32 18.82 -26.47
C LYS A 411 26.31 17.78 -27.00
N THR A 412 25.82 16.90 -26.14
CA THR A 412 24.99 15.74 -26.50
C THR A 412 23.54 15.85 -26.09
N ILE A 413 23.11 17.03 -25.56
CA ILE A 413 21.77 17.32 -24.96
C ILE A 413 21.60 16.61 -23.62
N TYR A 414 21.90 15.34 -23.54
CA TYR A 414 21.78 14.52 -22.32
C TYR A 414 22.98 13.55 -22.17
N LYS A 415 23.26 13.14 -20.94
CA LYS A 415 24.33 12.19 -20.59
C LYS A 415 23.91 10.74 -20.88
N LYS A 416 24.90 9.84 -20.98
CA LYS A 416 24.66 8.40 -21.07
C LYS A 416 23.87 7.92 -19.85
N ALA A 417 22.97 6.95 -20.03
CA ALA A 417 22.10 6.39 -18.99
C ALA A 417 21.06 7.36 -18.40
N THR A 418 20.74 8.46 -19.10
CA THR A 418 19.63 9.34 -18.71
C THR A 418 18.30 8.59 -18.75
N PRO A 419 17.48 8.64 -17.70
CA PRO A 419 16.14 8.04 -17.70
C PRO A 419 15.28 8.58 -18.85
N ILE A 420 14.48 7.71 -19.48
CA ILE A 420 13.76 8.00 -20.72
C ILE A 420 12.88 9.26 -20.64
N HIS A 421 12.15 9.44 -19.54
CA HIS A 421 11.30 10.63 -19.32
C HIS A 421 12.09 11.93 -19.15
N VAL A 422 13.28 11.86 -18.53
CA VAL A 422 14.20 13.01 -18.41
C VAL A 422 14.83 13.32 -19.77
N ARG A 423 15.20 12.28 -20.54
CA ARG A 423 15.70 12.43 -21.92
C ARG A 423 14.65 13.11 -22.80
N GLY A 424 13.41 12.61 -22.79
CA GLY A 424 12.30 13.24 -23.50
C GLY A 424 12.08 14.69 -23.13
N SER A 425 12.22 15.05 -21.83
CA SER A 425 12.09 16.42 -21.34
C SER A 425 13.20 17.35 -21.84
N LEU A 426 14.44 16.88 -21.87
CA LEU A 426 15.58 17.64 -22.41
C LEU A 426 15.44 17.85 -23.92
N LEU A 427 14.98 16.83 -24.65
CA LEU A 427 14.70 16.91 -26.09
C LEU A 427 13.57 17.89 -26.40
N TYR A 428 12.49 17.87 -25.62
CA TYR A 428 11.41 18.84 -25.72
C TYR A 428 11.92 20.27 -25.52
N ASN A 429 12.65 20.53 -24.43
CA ASN A 429 13.19 21.85 -24.14
C ASN A 429 14.11 22.35 -25.27
N LYS A 430 14.90 21.45 -25.85
CA LYS A 430 15.71 21.80 -27.02
C LYS A 430 14.85 22.12 -28.23
N ALA A 431 13.88 21.26 -28.55
CA ALA A 431 13.00 21.46 -29.72
C ALA A 431 12.21 22.79 -29.62
N ILE A 432 11.71 23.14 -28.43
CA ILE A 432 11.02 24.43 -28.22
C ILE A 432 11.98 25.61 -28.46
N LYS A 433 13.22 25.55 -27.98
CA LYS A 433 14.22 26.60 -28.17
C LYS A 433 14.67 26.72 -29.63
N ASP A 434 14.99 25.60 -30.28
CA ASP A 434 15.46 25.57 -31.66
C ASP A 434 14.42 26.11 -32.66
N ASN A 435 13.10 26.03 -32.29
CA ASN A 435 12.00 26.56 -33.10
C ASN A 435 11.50 27.94 -32.61
N GLY A 436 12.12 28.55 -31.61
CA GLY A 436 11.73 29.87 -31.09
C GLY A 436 10.34 29.91 -30.45
N LEU A 437 9.90 28.80 -29.87
CA LEU A 437 8.54 28.60 -29.36
C LEU A 437 8.39 28.93 -27.85
N GLU A 438 9.45 29.43 -27.18
CA GLU A 438 9.46 29.64 -25.72
C GLU A 438 8.40 30.64 -25.22
N LYS A 439 7.92 31.53 -26.10
CA LYS A 439 6.82 32.47 -25.76
C LYS A 439 5.46 31.78 -25.77
N LYS A 440 5.31 30.67 -26.48
CA LYS A 440 4.05 29.96 -26.65
C LYS A 440 3.97 28.71 -25.76
N HIS A 441 5.08 28.02 -25.56
CA HIS A 441 5.15 26.78 -24.80
C HIS A 441 6.22 26.89 -23.71
N GLU A 442 5.83 26.57 -22.47
CA GLU A 442 6.75 26.59 -21.34
C GLU A 442 7.78 25.47 -21.42
N LEU A 443 9.00 25.78 -20.99
CA LEU A 443 10.05 24.79 -20.83
C LEU A 443 9.82 23.96 -19.58
N ILE A 444 10.05 22.66 -19.70
CA ILE A 444 9.96 21.72 -18.56
C ILE A 444 11.06 22.04 -17.55
N LYS A 445 10.68 22.19 -16.26
CA LYS A 445 11.56 22.48 -15.14
C LYS A 445 11.63 21.29 -14.16
N LYS A 446 12.63 21.36 -13.25
CA LYS A 446 12.76 20.38 -12.16
C LYS A 446 11.53 20.41 -11.25
N GLY A 447 10.99 19.23 -10.96
CA GLY A 447 9.83 19.06 -10.07
C GLY A 447 8.49 19.00 -10.79
N GLU A 448 8.44 19.32 -12.07
CA GLU A 448 7.19 19.32 -12.84
C GLU A 448 6.73 17.90 -13.20
N LYS A 449 5.43 17.76 -13.36
CA LYS A 449 4.82 16.57 -13.92
C LYS A 449 4.74 16.73 -15.44
N ILE A 450 5.14 15.70 -16.15
CA ILE A 450 5.12 15.65 -17.62
C ILE A 450 4.45 14.35 -18.08
N LYS A 451 4.15 14.32 -19.37
CA LYS A 451 3.81 13.11 -20.11
C LYS A 451 4.90 12.81 -21.11
N PHE A 452 5.20 11.53 -21.36
CA PHE A 452 6.15 11.15 -22.42
C PHE A 452 5.62 9.99 -23.24
N CYS A 453 5.99 9.95 -24.53
CA CYS A 453 5.64 8.86 -25.44
C CYS A 453 6.80 8.47 -26.33
N TYR A 454 6.70 7.26 -26.88
CA TYR A 454 7.66 6.73 -27.83
C TYR A 454 7.40 7.28 -29.25
N LEU A 455 8.47 7.46 -29.99
CA LEU A 455 8.44 7.91 -31.39
C LEU A 455 9.03 6.84 -32.31
N LYS A 456 8.42 6.67 -33.48
CA LYS A 456 8.96 5.87 -34.59
C LYS A 456 10.23 6.50 -35.14
N MET A 457 11.14 5.66 -35.62
CA MET A 457 12.36 6.08 -36.27
C MET A 457 12.31 5.66 -37.74
N PRO A 458 12.90 6.47 -38.65
CA PRO A 458 13.52 7.77 -38.45
C PRO A 458 12.50 8.90 -38.30
N ASN A 459 12.82 9.95 -37.55
CA ASN A 459 11.99 11.14 -37.36
C ASN A 459 12.84 12.41 -37.34
N MET A 460 12.19 13.57 -37.30
CA MET A 460 12.84 14.89 -37.43
C MET A 460 13.82 15.18 -36.29
N ILE A 461 13.61 14.70 -35.09
CA ILE A 461 14.51 14.93 -33.95
C ILE A 461 15.55 13.81 -33.77
N LYS A 462 15.52 12.78 -34.60
CA LYS A 462 16.41 11.60 -34.58
C LYS A 462 16.46 10.88 -33.22
N GLU A 463 15.33 10.86 -32.51
CA GLU A 463 15.17 10.29 -31.15
C GLU A 463 13.88 9.51 -31.04
N ASN A 464 13.87 8.47 -30.21
CA ASN A 464 12.73 7.57 -30.06
C ASN A 464 11.79 7.94 -28.90
N VAL A 465 11.91 9.14 -28.33
CA VAL A 465 11.08 9.63 -27.23
C VAL A 465 10.91 11.13 -27.26
N ILE A 466 9.76 11.62 -26.87
CA ILE A 466 9.49 13.03 -26.55
C ILE A 466 8.67 13.12 -25.27
N ALA A 467 8.91 14.14 -24.48
CA ALA A 467 8.04 14.51 -23.36
C ALA A 467 7.39 15.86 -23.61
N PHE A 468 6.33 16.16 -22.88
CA PHE A 468 5.62 17.44 -22.94
C PHE A 468 4.86 17.67 -21.62
N PRO A 469 4.58 18.95 -21.23
CA PRO A 469 3.86 19.24 -19.98
C PRO A 469 2.44 18.69 -19.96
N GLN A 470 1.59 19.10 -20.90
CA GLN A 470 0.18 18.71 -20.96
C GLN A 470 -0.19 18.08 -22.30
N TYR A 471 0.18 18.72 -23.42
CA TYR A 471 -0.07 18.24 -24.79
C TYR A 471 1.21 18.42 -25.64
N LEU A 472 1.31 17.59 -26.68
CA LEU A 472 2.40 17.69 -27.64
C LEU A 472 2.17 18.87 -28.58
N PRO A 473 3.07 19.88 -28.62
CA PRO A 473 2.87 21.04 -29.49
C PRO A 473 2.76 20.65 -30.98
N PRO A 474 1.70 21.07 -31.69
CA PRO A 474 1.53 20.76 -33.11
C PRO A 474 2.67 21.31 -33.98
N GLU A 475 3.27 22.41 -33.58
CA GLU A 475 4.39 23.06 -34.27
C GLU A 475 5.63 22.18 -34.39
N LEU A 476 5.82 21.25 -33.46
CA LEU A 476 6.92 20.29 -33.50
C LEU A 476 6.72 19.20 -34.58
N LYS A 477 5.53 19.07 -35.16
CA LYS A 477 5.18 18.12 -36.24
C LYS A 477 5.55 16.67 -35.92
N LEU A 478 5.48 16.28 -34.63
CA LEU A 478 5.87 14.95 -34.15
C LEU A 478 4.68 13.97 -34.03
N HIS A 479 3.44 14.42 -34.16
CA HIS A 479 2.23 13.59 -34.00
C HIS A 479 2.20 12.37 -34.92
N MET A 480 2.65 12.54 -36.19
CA MET A 480 2.72 11.45 -37.17
C MET A 480 3.78 10.37 -36.85
N TYR A 481 4.71 10.71 -35.97
CA TYR A 481 5.78 9.79 -35.56
C TYR A 481 5.49 9.07 -34.24
N ILE A 482 4.33 9.26 -33.62
CA ILE A 482 3.97 8.52 -32.39
C ILE A 482 3.98 7.02 -32.69
N ASP A 483 4.74 6.27 -31.88
CA ASP A 483 4.76 4.81 -31.98
C ASP A 483 3.71 4.20 -31.06
N TYR A 484 2.47 4.16 -31.56
CA TYR A 484 1.34 3.63 -30.81
C TYR A 484 1.49 2.14 -30.48
N ASP A 485 2.18 1.36 -31.31
CA ASP A 485 2.39 -0.07 -31.02
C ASP A 485 3.38 -0.24 -29.86
N MET A 486 4.52 0.46 -29.90
CA MET A 486 5.46 0.47 -28.79
C MET A 486 4.83 1.04 -27.53
N GLN A 487 4.05 2.13 -27.67
CA GLN A 487 3.35 2.77 -26.56
C GLN A 487 2.36 1.80 -25.92
N PHE A 488 1.53 1.11 -26.71
CA PHE A 488 0.58 0.12 -26.22
C PHE A 488 1.27 -1.04 -25.50
N ASN A 489 2.34 -1.58 -26.12
CA ASN A 489 3.10 -2.67 -25.50
C ASN A 489 3.65 -2.24 -24.13
N LYS A 490 4.27 -1.07 -24.04
CA LYS A 490 4.88 -0.58 -22.80
C LYS A 490 3.87 -0.14 -21.73
N THR A 491 2.70 0.40 -22.13
CA THR A 491 1.70 0.87 -21.17
C THR A 491 0.72 -0.21 -20.73
N PHE A 492 0.43 -1.19 -21.57
CA PHE A 492 -0.63 -2.16 -21.31
C PHE A 492 -0.17 -3.62 -21.36
N ILE A 493 0.58 -4.04 -22.39
CA ILE A 493 0.97 -5.44 -22.56
C ILE A 493 2.02 -5.87 -21.54
N ASP A 494 3.17 -5.17 -21.46
CA ASP A 494 4.25 -5.54 -20.54
C ASP A 494 3.78 -5.72 -19.09
N PRO A 495 2.96 -4.78 -18.50
CA PRO A 495 2.44 -4.96 -17.15
C PRO A 495 1.43 -6.11 -17.00
N LEU A 496 0.76 -6.52 -18.10
CA LEU A 496 -0.24 -7.57 -18.10
C LEU A 496 0.39 -8.96 -18.21
N GLU A 497 1.55 -9.05 -18.86
CA GLU A 497 2.24 -10.31 -19.17
C GLU A 497 2.52 -11.14 -17.92
N ASP A 498 3.02 -10.51 -16.84
CA ASP A 498 3.27 -11.19 -15.57
C ASP A 498 2.00 -11.84 -14.98
N ILE A 499 0.84 -11.20 -15.18
CA ILE A 499 -0.44 -11.67 -14.64
C ILE A 499 -0.98 -12.83 -15.49
N PHE A 500 -0.92 -12.70 -16.80
CA PHE A 500 -1.30 -13.76 -17.74
C PHE A 500 -0.47 -15.02 -17.52
N ASN A 501 0.86 -14.86 -17.40
CA ASN A 501 1.76 -15.96 -17.10
C ASN A 501 1.41 -16.66 -15.76
N ALA A 502 1.05 -15.88 -14.73
CA ALA A 502 0.66 -16.44 -13.44
C ALA A 502 -0.61 -17.29 -13.49
N VAL A 503 -1.54 -16.99 -14.40
CA VAL A 503 -2.77 -17.79 -14.59
C VAL A 503 -2.64 -18.83 -15.70
N GLY A 504 -1.47 -18.93 -16.37
CA GLY A 504 -1.22 -19.87 -17.45
C GLY A 504 -1.80 -19.46 -18.81
N TRP A 505 -2.24 -18.20 -18.94
CA TRP A 505 -2.77 -17.62 -20.17
C TRP A 505 -1.70 -17.01 -21.05
N SER A 506 -1.98 -16.85 -22.34
CA SER A 506 -1.16 -16.10 -23.28
C SER A 506 -1.91 -14.85 -23.79
N ILE A 507 -1.15 -13.79 -24.04
CA ILE A 507 -1.70 -12.51 -24.53
C ILE A 507 -2.22 -12.66 -25.96
N GLU A 508 -1.50 -13.44 -26.79
CA GLU A 508 -1.90 -13.75 -28.16
C GLU A 508 -2.39 -15.21 -28.24
N PRO A 509 -3.37 -15.52 -29.11
CA PRO A 509 -3.81 -16.88 -29.34
C PRO A 509 -2.64 -17.79 -29.70
N ARG A 510 -2.54 -18.95 -29.04
CA ARG A 510 -1.59 -20.00 -29.42
C ARG A 510 -2.22 -20.78 -30.57
N PHE A 511 -1.57 -20.78 -31.71
CA PHE A 511 -1.95 -21.68 -32.82
C PHE A 511 -1.40 -23.07 -32.49
N ASN A 512 -2.26 -24.03 -32.31
CA ASN A 512 -1.86 -25.42 -32.28
C ASN A 512 -1.64 -25.91 -33.72
N LEU A 513 -0.65 -26.79 -33.91
CA LEU A 513 -0.41 -27.40 -35.23
C LEU A 513 -1.65 -28.13 -35.77
N GLU A 514 -2.56 -28.60 -34.89
CA GLU A 514 -3.83 -29.21 -35.24
C GLU A 514 -4.79 -28.21 -35.92
N ASP A 515 -4.72 -26.90 -35.61
CA ASP A 515 -5.55 -25.86 -36.24
C ASP A 515 -5.07 -25.54 -37.68
N ILE A 516 -3.88 -26.00 -38.06
CA ILE A 516 -3.29 -25.80 -39.39
C ILE A 516 -3.56 -27.00 -40.32
N PHE A 517 -3.81 -28.18 -39.76
CA PHE A 517 -3.96 -29.43 -40.48
C PHE A 517 -5.35 -30.08 -40.33
N GLY A 518 -6.29 -29.43 -39.65
CA GLY A 518 -7.67 -29.88 -39.47
C GLY A 518 -8.61 -29.56 -40.64
#